data_f8d135a6b81578504493f7f3647d6501
#
_entry.id   f8d135a6b81578504493f7f3647d6501
#
_cell.length_a   1.000
_cell.length_b   1.000
_cell.length_c   1.000
_cell.angle_alpha   90.00
_cell.angle_beta   90.00
_cell.angle_gamma   90.00
#
_symmetry.space_group_name_H-M   'P 1'
#
loop_
_entity.id
_entity.type
_entity.pdbx_description
1 polymer ?
#
loop_
_entity_poly.entity_id
_entity_poly.type
_entity_poly.pdbx_seq_one_letter_code
_entity_poly.pdbx_strand_id
1 'polypeptide(L)'
;MDNQVQSTDNEVWEKVLKARSFVPGWTFEEKSRYMFDIVLQSKPSVVVEVGVWRGLSVASFCAASLIHQCKVFAIDPWSKCAMSENGYSVHLTEGQDQLDLIYHQFIRDFKVLGLDKNLTTIRKTSFDASFDFADESIDIFHLDGAHTEWDSTRDLIAWTPKIKVGGLFIMDDANWETMKLVQELALKKYEHSTYLEGGKTRVFVRKQ
;
A
#
# COMPACT_ATOMS: atom_id res chain seq x y z
N MET A 1 17.08 23.65 15.16
CA MET A 1 15.97 22.70 15.11
C MET A 1 16.07 21.75 13.89
N ASP A 2 16.51 22.22 12.72
CA ASP A 2 16.56 21.37 11.50
C ASP A 2 17.48 20.15 11.58
N ASN A 3 18.66 20.27 12.22
CA ASN A 3 19.62 19.16 12.29
C ASN A 3 19.14 17.95 13.14
N GLN A 4 18.32 18.17 14.18
CA GLN A 4 17.79 17.07 15.00
C GLN A 4 16.64 16.36 14.31
N VAL A 5 15.77 17.07 13.60
CA VAL A 5 14.66 16.49 12.82
C VAL A 5 15.23 15.63 11.69
N GLN A 6 16.21 16.15 10.96
CA GLN A 6 16.85 15.45 9.85
C GLN A 6 17.61 14.18 10.30
N SER A 7 18.18 14.18 11.51
CA SER A 7 18.80 13.00 12.12
C SER A 7 17.77 11.91 12.41
N THR A 8 16.62 12.27 12.98
CA THR A 8 15.54 11.31 13.31
C THR A 8 14.93 10.70 12.05
N ASP A 9 14.69 11.47 11.00
CA ASP A 9 14.12 10.98 9.74
C ASP A 9 15.09 10.00 9.06
N ASN A 10 16.39 10.26 9.09
CA ASN A 10 17.41 9.37 8.55
C ASN A 10 17.49 8.06 9.34
N GLU A 11 17.46 8.09 10.67
CA GLU A 11 17.47 6.89 11.51
C GLU A 11 16.24 6.00 11.26
N VAL A 12 15.09 6.60 11.03
CA VAL A 12 13.87 5.87 10.73
C VAL A 12 13.88 5.33 9.29
N TRP A 13 14.43 6.09 8.33
CA TRP A 13 14.61 5.63 6.96
C TRP A 13 15.52 4.38 6.88
N GLU A 14 16.55 4.30 7.72
CA GLU A 14 17.39 3.09 7.80
C GLU A 14 16.61 1.81 8.08
N LYS A 15 15.46 1.89 8.77
CA LYS A 15 14.57 0.73 8.96
C LYS A 15 13.96 0.26 7.63
N VAL A 16 13.62 1.18 6.73
CA VAL A 16 13.14 0.86 5.37
C VAL A 16 14.25 0.20 4.57
N LEU A 17 15.46 0.78 4.58
CA LEU A 17 16.63 0.20 3.90
C LEU A 17 16.93 -1.20 4.44
N LYS A 18 16.84 -1.39 5.75
CA LYS A 18 17.00 -2.69 6.36
C LYS A 18 15.89 -3.67 5.92
N ALA A 19 14.61 -3.26 5.90
CA ALA A 19 13.54 -4.09 5.35
C ALA A 19 13.84 -4.51 3.92
N ARG A 20 14.26 -3.58 3.06
CA ARG A 20 14.64 -3.83 1.67
C ARG A 20 15.79 -4.82 1.49
N SER A 21 16.66 -4.99 2.49
CA SER A 21 17.79 -5.91 2.40
C SER A 21 17.43 -7.38 2.57
N PHE A 22 16.25 -7.71 3.14
CA PHE A 22 15.87 -9.10 3.39
C PHE A 22 14.39 -9.43 3.16
N VAL A 23 13.49 -8.44 3.09
CA VAL A 23 12.09 -8.68 2.74
C VAL A 23 11.97 -8.79 1.22
N PRO A 24 11.57 -9.94 0.67
CA PRO A 24 11.37 -10.07 -0.76
C PRO A 24 10.19 -9.19 -1.23
N GLY A 25 10.34 -8.57 -2.42
CA GLY A 25 9.29 -7.76 -3.03
C GLY A 25 9.79 -7.02 -4.27
N TRP A 26 8.89 -6.34 -4.96
CA TRP A 26 9.19 -5.69 -6.25
C TRP A 26 9.13 -4.15 -6.19
N THR A 27 9.08 -3.57 -5.00
CA THR A 27 9.08 -2.12 -4.82
C THR A 27 10.48 -1.55 -4.98
N PHE A 28 10.70 -0.62 -5.91
CA PHE A 28 11.97 0.09 -6.05
C PHE A 28 12.17 1.13 -4.92
N GLU A 29 13.41 1.57 -4.73
CA GLU A 29 13.74 2.53 -3.69
C GLU A 29 13.07 3.89 -3.90
N GLU A 30 12.95 4.34 -5.15
CA GLU A 30 12.23 5.57 -5.52
C GLU A 30 10.78 5.58 -4.97
N LYS A 31 10.02 4.51 -5.19
CA LYS A 31 8.65 4.35 -4.65
C LYS A 31 8.65 4.29 -3.14
N SER A 32 9.56 3.50 -2.54
CA SER A 32 9.69 3.41 -1.09
C SER A 32 9.98 4.78 -0.46
N ARG A 33 10.88 5.56 -1.08
CA ARG A 33 11.23 6.90 -0.63
C ARG A 33 10.06 7.86 -0.76
N TYR A 34 9.37 7.85 -1.90
CA TYR A 34 8.16 8.65 -2.10
C TYR A 34 7.09 8.35 -1.04
N MET A 35 6.81 7.05 -0.80
CA MET A 35 5.81 6.62 0.19
C MET A 35 6.17 7.05 1.62
N PHE A 36 7.45 7.05 1.97
CA PHE A 36 7.95 7.56 3.24
C PHE A 36 7.78 9.08 3.33
N ASP A 37 8.27 9.81 2.33
CA ASP A 37 8.29 11.27 2.32
C ASP A 37 6.88 11.87 2.28
N ILE A 38 5.95 11.26 1.54
CA ILE A 38 4.59 11.79 1.42
C ILE A 38 3.81 11.68 2.74
N VAL A 39 4.10 10.71 3.60
CA VAL A 39 3.54 10.66 4.97
C VAL A 39 4.06 11.82 5.82
N LEU A 40 5.36 12.12 5.74
CA LEU A 40 5.95 13.22 6.49
C LEU A 40 5.44 14.58 6.01
N GLN A 41 5.22 14.73 4.71
CA GLN A 41 4.77 15.99 4.09
C GLN A 41 3.26 16.23 4.31
N SER A 42 2.42 15.23 4.03
CA SER A 42 0.96 15.37 4.08
C SER A 42 0.38 15.16 5.47
N LYS A 43 1.13 14.54 6.38
CA LYS A 43 0.74 14.25 7.77
C LYS A 43 -0.63 13.58 7.87
N PRO A 44 -0.83 12.43 7.23
CA PRO A 44 -2.11 11.72 7.21
C PRO A 44 -2.48 11.21 8.60
N SER A 45 -3.77 11.00 8.84
CA SER A 45 -4.26 10.27 10.02
C SER A 45 -4.38 8.77 9.73
N VAL A 46 -4.75 8.41 8.50
CA VAL A 46 -5.01 7.03 8.07
C VAL A 46 -4.36 6.76 6.72
N VAL A 47 -3.55 5.71 6.68
CA VAL A 47 -2.93 5.16 5.48
C VAL A 47 -3.41 3.72 5.32
N VAL A 48 -3.80 3.33 4.11
CA VAL A 48 -4.26 1.98 3.78
C VAL A 48 -3.50 1.44 2.59
N GLU A 49 -3.00 0.22 2.68
CA GLU A 49 -2.42 -0.54 1.57
C GLU A 49 -3.19 -1.85 1.37
N VAL A 50 -3.55 -2.14 0.12
CA VAL A 50 -4.16 -3.39 -0.33
C VAL A 50 -3.16 -4.14 -1.20
N GLY A 51 -2.96 -5.45 -0.93
CA GLY A 51 -1.96 -6.26 -1.61
C GLY A 51 -0.60 -6.14 -0.95
N VAL A 52 -0.50 -6.57 0.29
CA VAL A 52 0.70 -6.38 1.13
C VAL A 52 1.73 -7.49 0.91
N TRP A 53 1.29 -8.72 0.65
CA TRP A 53 2.12 -9.90 0.51
C TRP A 53 3.16 -10.03 1.66
N ARG A 54 4.44 -9.69 1.42
CA ARG A 54 5.51 -9.75 2.45
C ARG A 54 5.81 -8.40 3.12
N GLY A 55 5.18 -7.32 2.66
CA GLY A 55 5.20 -6.01 3.31
C GLY A 55 6.31 -5.07 2.89
N LEU A 56 7.02 -5.31 1.75
CA LEU A 56 8.13 -4.46 1.36
C LEU A 56 7.69 -3.01 1.10
N SER A 57 6.56 -2.79 0.45
CA SER A 57 6.00 -1.46 0.17
C SER A 57 5.47 -0.79 1.44
N VAL A 58 4.63 -1.48 2.22
CA VAL A 58 4.01 -0.93 3.43
C VAL A 58 5.03 -0.58 4.52
N ALA A 59 6.25 -1.15 4.47
CA ALA A 59 7.33 -0.82 5.40
C ALA A 59 7.66 0.68 5.40
N SER A 60 7.54 1.34 4.24
CA SER A 60 7.79 2.78 4.10
C SER A 60 6.76 3.61 4.86
N PHE A 61 5.48 3.27 4.74
CA PHE A 61 4.40 3.91 5.50
C PHE A 61 4.54 3.66 7.00
N CYS A 62 4.84 2.42 7.39
CA CYS A 62 5.04 2.06 8.80
C CYS A 62 6.22 2.81 9.41
N ALA A 63 7.34 2.93 8.70
CA ALA A 63 8.49 3.70 9.16
C ALA A 63 8.14 5.18 9.37
N ALA A 64 7.58 5.83 8.35
CA ALA A 64 7.17 7.23 8.45
C ALA A 64 6.14 7.47 9.57
N SER A 65 5.26 6.49 9.83
CA SER A 65 4.30 6.54 10.94
C SER A 65 4.93 6.58 12.33
N LEU A 66 6.18 6.18 12.47
CA LEU A 66 6.91 6.31 13.75
C LEU A 66 7.27 7.77 14.06
N ILE A 67 7.43 8.60 13.04
CA ILE A 67 7.71 10.03 13.15
C ILE A 67 6.40 10.80 13.25
N HIS A 68 5.55 10.64 12.24
CA HIS A 68 4.21 11.21 12.23
C HIS A 68 3.19 10.13 12.65
N GLN A 69 2.60 10.27 13.83
CA GLN A 69 1.71 9.29 14.46
C GLN A 69 0.42 9.07 13.65
N CYS A 70 0.47 8.30 12.55
CA CYS A 70 -0.69 7.91 11.76
C CYS A 70 -0.96 6.40 11.91
N LYS A 71 -2.19 5.99 11.63
CA LYS A 71 -2.57 4.57 11.57
C LYS A 71 -2.26 4.02 10.18
N VAL A 72 -1.60 2.88 10.10
CA VAL A 72 -1.33 2.16 8.86
C VAL A 72 -2.11 0.86 8.86
N PHE A 73 -2.91 0.63 7.83
CA PHE A 73 -3.66 -0.61 7.64
C PHE A 73 -3.07 -1.38 6.47
N ALA A 74 -2.66 -2.63 6.73
CA ALA A 74 -2.11 -3.56 5.76
C ALA A 74 -3.13 -4.66 5.48
N ILE A 75 -3.66 -4.69 4.27
CA ILE A 75 -4.78 -5.55 3.85
C ILE A 75 -4.29 -6.54 2.81
N ASP A 76 -4.42 -7.83 3.11
CA ASP A 76 -4.15 -8.92 2.18
C ASP A 76 -4.90 -10.16 2.67
N PRO A 77 -5.48 -10.98 1.81
CA PRO A 77 -6.16 -12.18 2.25
C PRO A 77 -5.22 -13.27 2.76
N TRP A 78 -3.98 -13.33 2.26
CA TRP A 78 -3.06 -14.47 2.47
C TRP A 78 -3.81 -15.80 2.40
N SER A 79 -4.69 -15.93 1.41
CA SER A 79 -5.60 -17.06 1.23
C SER A 79 -5.62 -17.51 -0.22
N LYS A 80 -5.33 -18.80 -0.44
CA LYS A 80 -5.36 -19.40 -1.77
C LYS A 80 -6.74 -19.31 -2.40
N CYS A 81 -7.79 -19.51 -1.63
CA CYS A 81 -9.17 -19.42 -2.11
C CYS A 81 -9.48 -18.02 -2.65
N ALA A 82 -9.18 -16.98 -1.86
CA ALA A 82 -9.41 -15.59 -2.26
C ALA A 82 -8.57 -15.14 -3.47
N MET A 83 -7.37 -15.71 -3.63
CA MET A 83 -6.47 -15.38 -4.74
C MET A 83 -6.80 -16.15 -6.03
N SER A 84 -7.47 -17.31 -5.93
CA SER A 84 -7.78 -18.19 -7.08
C SER A 84 -9.06 -17.81 -7.81
N GLU A 85 -9.95 -17.06 -7.20
CA GLU A 85 -11.26 -16.72 -7.78
C GLU A 85 -11.13 -15.88 -9.07
N ASN A 86 -10.00 -15.23 -9.30
CA ASN A 86 -9.86 -14.25 -10.37
C ASN A 86 -8.70 -14.50 -11.36
N GLY A 87 -8.09 -15.68 -11.35
CA GLY A 87 -7.27 -16.18 -12.47
C GLY A 87 -5.92 -15.53 -12.71
N TYR A 88 -5.51 -14.54 -11.93
CA TYR A 88 -4.22 -13.85 -12.10
C TYR A 88 -3.56 -13.54 -10.75
N SER A 89 -2.86 -14.54 -10.21
CA SER A 89 -1.91 -14.28 -9.15
C SER A 89 -0.59 -14.94 -9.51
N VAL A 90 0.48 -14.20 -9.51
CA VAL A 90 1.86 -14.70 -9.63
C VAL A 90 2.16 -15.75 -8.55
N HIS A 91 1.35 -15.77 -7.49
CA HIS A 91 1.46 -16.65 -6.32
C HIS A 91 0.49 -17.85 -6.33
N LEU A 92 -0.20 -18.13 -7.44
CA LEU A 92 -1.11 -19.29 -7.57
C LEU A 92 -0.43 -20.65 -7.38
N THR A 93 0.90 -20.70 -7.45
CA THR A 93 1.68 -21.91 -7.16
C THR A 93 1.85 -22.17 -5.67
N GLU A 94 1.62 -21.18 -4.82
CA GLU A 94 1.78 -21.30 -3.37
C GLU A 94 0.56 -22.00 -2.75
N GLY A 95 0.82 -23.01 -1.90
CA GLY A 95 -0.23 -23.64 -1.09
C GLY A 95 -0.68 -22.74 0.06
N GLN A 96 -1.80 -23.06 0.70
CA GLN A 96 -2.29 -22.30 1.86
C GLN A 96 -1.26 -22.22 2.98
N ASP A 97 -0.56 -23.33 3.27
CA ASP A 97 0.49 -23.36 4.30
C ASP A 97 1.63 -22.36 4.01
N GLN A 98 1.96 -22.18 2.72
CA GLN A 98 2.98 -21.21 2.31
C GLN A 98 2.48 -19.78 2.49
N LEU A 99 1.21 -19.49 2.20
CA LEU A 99 0.62 -18.17 2.41
C LEU A 99 0.52 -17.83 3.91
N ASP A 100 0.17 -18.80 4.74
CA ASP A 100 0.18 -18.64 6.21
C ASP A 100 1.60 -18.39 6.73
N LEU A 101 2.60 -19.08 6.18
CA LEU A 101 4.01 -18.83 6.51
C LEU A 101 4.44 -17.41 6.13
N ILE A 102 4.07 -16.94 4.94
CA ILE A 102 4.34 -15.56 4.46
C ILE A 102 3.72 -14.55 5.43
N TYR A 103 2.45 -14.74 5.82
CA TYR A 103 1.80 -13.86 6.79
C TYR A 103 2.54 -13.82 8.13
N HIS A 104 2.90 -14.98 8.69
CA HIS A 104 3.62 -15.03 9.96
C HIS A 104 5.03 -14.44 9.86
N GLN A 105 5.72 -14.60 8.73
CA GLN A 105 7.00 -13.95 8.46
C GLN A 105 6.84 -12.43 8.43
N PHE A 106 5.83 -11.91 7.71
CA PHE A 106 5.52 -10.49 7.67
C PHE A 106 5.35 -9.92 9.08
N ILE A 107 4.49 -10.50 9.91
CA ILE A 107 4.27 -10.05 11.30
C ILE A 107 5.56 -10.08 12.13
N ARG A 108 6.34 -11.17 12.04
CA ARG A 108 7.61 -11.32 12.76
C ARG A 108 8.63 -10.27 12.32
N ASP A 109 8.80 -10.08 11.01
CA ASP A 109 9.82 -9.20 10.46
C ASP A 109 9.53 -7.74 10.80
N PHE A 110 8.26 -7.33 10.76
CA PHE A 110 7.85 -5.99 11.17
C PHE A 110 8.06 -5.74 12.67
N LYS A 111 7.82 -6.75 13.51
CA LYS A 111 8.13 -6.66 14.93
C LYS A 111 9.64 -6.54 15.19
N VAL A 112 10.46 -7.32 14.48
CA VAL A 112 11.94 -7.26 14.59
C VAL A 112 12.48 -5.90 14.15
N LEU A 113 11.89 -5.31 13.11
CA LEU A 113 12.25 -3.98 12.61
C LEU A 113 11.69 -2.84 13.49
N GLY A 114 10.74 -3.13 14.39
CA GLY A 114 10.01 -2.12 15.15
C GLY A 114 9.15 -1.23 14.26
N LEU A 115 8.52 -1.83 13.23
CA LEU A 115 7.61 -1.20 12.28
C LEU A 115 6.13 -1.52 12.57
N ASP A 116 5.86 -2.30 13.61
CA ASP A 116 4.53 -2.79 13.98
C ASP A 116 3.74 -1.83 14.89
N LYS A 117 4.35 -0.76 15.39
CA LYS A 117 3.77 0.12 16.41
C LYS A 117 2.42 0.73 16.02
N ASN A 118 2.29 1.20 14.78
CA ASN A 118 1.10 1.88 14.27
C ASN A 118 0.41 1.06 13.16
N LEU A 119 0.81 -0.22 13.00
CA LEU A 119 0.32 -1.13 11.98
C LEU A 119 -0.87 -1.94 12.48
N THR A 120 -1.91 -2.00 11.68
CA THR A 120 -3.03 -2.95 11.83
C THR A 120 -3.11 -3.83 10.59
N THR A 121 -3.06 -5.13 10.79
CA THR A 121 -3.14 -6.11 9.70
C THR A 121 -4.56 -6.65 9.57
N ILE A 122 -5.10 -6.70 8.36
CA ILE A 122 -6.46 -7.18 8.06
C ILE A 122 -6.35 -8.32 7.04
N ARG A 123 -6.66 -9.55 7.47
CA ARG A 123 -6.70 -10.74 6.59
C ARG A 123 -8.07 -10.88 5.93
N LYS A 124 -8.32 -10.05 4.91
CA LYS A 124 -9.54 -10.04 4.10
C LYS A 124 -9.19 -9.79 2.64
N THR A 125 -10.12 -10.09 1.75
CA THR A 125 -10.04 -9.57 0.37
C THR A 125 -10.12 -8.05 0.40
N SER A 126 -9.60 -7.39 -0.62
CA SER A 126 -9.70 -5.94 -0.78
C SER A 126 -11.14 -5.46 -0.69
N PHE A 127 -12.03 -6.12 -1.43
CA PHE A 127 -13.45 -5.77 -1.46
C PHE A 127 -14.10 -5.89 -0.09
N ASP A 128 -13.92 -7.03 0.61
CA ASP A 128 -14.53 -7.23 1.94
C ASP A 128 -13.98 -6.24 2.98
N ALA A 129 -12.69 -5.93 2.92
CA ALA A 129 -12.06 -4.99 3.82
C ALA A 129 -12.58 -3.55 3.63
N SER A 130 -13.04 -3.19 2.43
CA SER A 130 -13.56 -1.85 2.16
C SER A 130 -14.77 -1.48 3.03
N PHE A 131 -15.54 -2.47 3.49
CA PHE A 131 -16.68 -2.25 4.38
C PHE A 131 -16.31 -1.94 5.83
N ASP A 132 -15.03 -2.16 6.21
CA ASP A 132 -14.54 -1.82 7.56
C ASP A 132 -14.19 -0.32 7.68
N PHE A 133 -14.22 0.44 6.58
CA PHE A 133 -13.84 1.84 6.53
C PHE A 133 -15.05 2.74 6.23
N ALA A 134 -15.17 3.82 6.99
CA ALA A 134 -16.16 4.85 6.72
C ALA A 134 -15.79 5.64 5.44
N ASP A 135 -16.79 6.25 4.81
CA ASP A 135 -16.53 7.17 3.71
C ASP A 135 -15.68 8.36 4.18
N GLU A 136 -14.80 8.85 3.31
CA GLU A 136 -13.88 9.97 3.57
C GLU A 136 -13.04 9.82 4.84
N SER A 137 -12.60 8.58 5.17
CA SER A 137 -11.79 8.30 6.35
C SER A 137 -10.30 8.11 6.06
N ILE A 138 -9.92 7.88 4.79
CA ILE A 138 -8.57 7.52 4.36
C ILE A 138 -7.88 8.72 3.72
N ASP A 139 -6.67 9.04 4.19
CA ASP A 139 -5.86 10.12 3.63
C ASP A 139 -4.96 9.65 2.49
N ILE A 140 -4.37 8.44 2.62
CA ILE A 140 -3.51 7.83 1.59
C ILE A 140 -3.99 6.39 1.39
N PHE A 141 -4.27 6.03 0.15
CA PHE A 141 -4.64 4.68 -0.27
C PHE A 141 -3.66 4.17 -1.33
N HIS A 142 -3.06 3.01 -1.10
CA HIS A 142 -2.19 2.31 -2.05
C HIS A 142 -2.86 1.03 -2.52
N LEU A 143 -3.07 0.91 -3.82
CA LEU A 143 -3.63 -0.26 -4.49
C LEU A 143 -2.50 -1.03 -5.18
N ASP A 144 -2.18 -2.20 -4.63
CA ASP A 144 -1.16 -3.13 -5.12
C ASP A 144 -1.69 -4.59 -5.00
N GLY A 145 -2.97 -4.78 -5.25
CA GLY A 145 -3.69 -6.04 -5.10
C GLY A 145 -3.70 -6.89 -6.37
N ALA A 146 -4.83 -7.49 -6.70
CA ALA A 146 -5.00 -8.22 -7.95
C ALA A 146 -4.97 -7.28 -9.16
N HIS A 147 -4.22 -7.66 -10.22
CA HIS A 147 -4.01 -6.83 -11.40
C HIS A 147 -4.88 -7.26 -12.59
N THR A 148 -6.02 -7.94 -12.36
CA THR A 148 -7.04 -8.12 -13.40
C THR A 148 -7.83 -6.83 -13.57
N GLU A 149 -8.29 -6.54 -14.78
CA GLU A 149 -9.13 -5.37 -15.05
C GLU A 149 -10.39 -5.36 -14.17
N TRP A 150 -11.00 -6.53 -13.96
CA TRP A 150 -12.19 -6.68 -13.13
C TRP A 150 -11.93 -6.34 -11.65
N ASP A 151 -10.92 -6.97 -11.05
CA ASP A 151 -10.64 -6.78 -9.62
C ASP A 151 -10.17 -5.38 -9.30
N SER A 152 -9.25 -4.84 -10.11
CA SER A 152 -8.74 -3.48 -9.94
C SER A 152 -9.83 -2.42 -10.14
N THR A 153 -10.78 -2.68 -11.07
CA THR A 153 -11.95 -1.79 -11.26
C THR A 153 -12.90 -1.87 -10.06
N ARG A 154 -13.18 -3.08 -9.57
CA ARG A 154 -14.01 -3.29 -8.38
C ARG A 154 -13.39 -2.60 -7.15
N ASP A 155 -12.10 -2.73 -6.98
CA ASP A 155 -11.37 -2.09 -5.90
C ASP A 155 -11.41 -0.57 -6.01
N LEU A 156 -11.15 0.00 -7.20
CA LEU A 156 -11.29 1.44 -7.42
C LEU A 156 -12.68 1.94 -7.01
N ILE A 157 -13.75 1.24 -7.42
CA ILE A 157 -15.14 1.62 -7.10
C ILE A 157 -15.39 1.52 -5.59
N ALA A 158 -14.95 0.45 -4.94
CA ALA A 158 -15.18 0.21 -3.51
C ALA A 158 -14.41 1.20 -2.63
N TRP A 159 -13.16 1.52 -2.99
CA TRP A 159 -12.28 2.35 -2.16
C TRP A 159 -12.40 3.84 -2.44
N THR A 160 -12.81 4.26 -3.65
CA THR A 160 -12.96 5.70 -3.96
C THR A 160 -13.80 6.46 -2.93
N PRO A 161 -14.97 5.99 -2.48
CA PRO A 161 -15.74 6.71 -1.46
C PRO A 161 -14.99 6.86 -0.12
N LYS A 162 -14.10 5.91 0.21
CA LYS A 162 -13.38 5.86 1.49
C LYS A 162 -12.23 6.87 1.58
N ILE A 163 -11.66 7.25 0.42
CA ILE A 163 -10.56 8.21 0.35
C ILE A 163 -11.15 9.61 0.52
N LYS A 164 -10.55 10.46 1.35
CA LYS A 164 -10.96 11.86 1.53
C LYS A 164 -10.81 12.66 0.23
N VAL A 165 -11.63 13.68 0.06
CA VAL A 165 -11.36 14.73 -0.94
C VAL A 165 -10.00 15.36 -0.64
N GLY A 166 -9.14 15.49 -1.64
CA GLY A 166 -7.73 15.88 -1.48
C GLY A 166 -6.81 14.74 -1.02
N GLY A 167 -7.36 13.58 -0.68
CA GLY A 167 -6.58 12.39 -0.34
C GLY A 167 -5.87 11.78 -1.54
N LEU A 168 -4.81 11.03 -1.26
CA LEU A 168 -3.95 10.44 -2.28
C LEU A 168 -4.38 9.00 -2.59
N PHE A 169 -4.38 8.69 -3.88
CA PHE A 169 -4.51 7.34 -4.42
C PHE A 169 -3.24 6.98 -5.18
N ILE A 170 -2.51 5.97 -4.70
CA ILE A 170 -1.31 5.42 -5.30
C ILE A 170 -1.70 4.09 -5.95
N MET A 171 -1.54 3.99 -7.26
CA MET A 171 -1.87 2.81 -8.06
C MET A 171 -0.58 2.16 -8.54
N ASP A 172 -0.37 0.90 -8.18
CA ASP A 172 0.76 0.12 -8.71
C ASP A 172 0.44 -0.51 -10.06
N ASP A 173 1.48 -1.01 -10.73
CA ASP A 173 1.44 -1.64 -12.06
C ASP A 173 0.62 -0.86 -13.11
N ALA A 174 0.60 0.47 -12.99
CA ALA A 174 -0.14 1.36 -13.86
C ALA A 174 0.25 1.23 -15.35
N ASN A 175 1.43 0.68 -15.66
CA ASN A 175 1.89 0.40 -17.03
C ASN A 175 1.34 -0.91 -17.62
N TRP A 176 0.60 -1.72 -16.84
CA TRP A 176 0.00 -2.95 -17.36
C TRP A 176 -1.26 -2.65 -18.19
N GLU A 177 -1.48 -3.47 -19.22
CA GLU A 177 -2.64 -3.34 -20.11
C GLU A 177 -3.97 -3.43 -19.33
N THR A 178 -4.04 -4.35 -18.36
CA THR A 178 -5.20 -4.58 -17.49
C THR A 178 -5.54 -3.38 -16.60
N MET A 179 -4.60 -2.45 -16.40
CA MET A 179 -4.81 -1.26 -15.56
C MET A 179 -5.26 -0.02 -16.36
N LYS A 180 -5.37 -0.11 -17.69
CA LYS A 180 -5.77 1.04 -18.53
C LYS A 180 -7.17 1.53 -18.20
N LEU A 181 -8.17 0.63 -18.18
CA LEU A 181 -9.54 1.01 -17.85
C LEU A 181 -9.64 1.62 -16.45
N VAL A 182 -8.92 1.04 -15.49
CA VAL A 182 -8.90 1.54 -14.11
C VAL A 182 -8.37 2.98 -14.05
N GLN A 183 -7.31 3.29 -14.81
CA GLN A 183 -6.78 4.65 -14.91
C GLN A 183 -7.76 5.63 -15.55
N GLU A 184 -8.43 5.23 -16.62
CA GLU A 184 -9.44 6.06 -17.28
C GLU A 184 -10.61 6.37 -16.34
N LEU A 185 -11.07 5.38 -15.59
CA LEU A 185 -12.11 5.56 -14.58
C LEU A 185 -11.63 6.42 -13.39
N ALA A 186 -10.39 6.22 -12.94
CA ALA A 186 -9.80 7.03 -11.88
C ALA A 186 -9.77 8.52 -12.28
N LEU A 187 -9.39 8.86 -13.48
CA LEU A 187 -9.34 10.26 -13.96
C LEU A 187 -10.68 10.99 -13.92
N LYS A 188 -11.81 10.28 -13.83
CA LYS A 188 -13.12 10.91 -13.62
C LYS A 188 -13.30 11.48 -12.21
N LYS A 189 -12.63 10.88 -11.22
CA LYS A 189 -12.75 11.21 -9.79
C LYS A 189 -11.46 11.78 -9.18
N TYR A 190 -10.35 11.64 -9.88
CA TYR A 190 -9.03 12.04 -9.41
C TYR A 190 -8.32 12.92 -10.44
N GLU A 191 -7.38 13.72 -9.96
CA GLU A 191 -6.39 14.39 -10.80
C GLU A 191 -5.09 13.60 -10.76
N HIS A 192 -4.41 13.52 -11.91
CA HIS A 192 -3.07 12.95 -11.96
C HIS A 192 -2.09 13.88 -11.24
N SER A 193 -1.26 13.31 -10.37
CA SER A 193 -0.21 14.04 -9.66
C SER A 193 1.17 13.75 -10.26
N THR A 194 1.61 12.48 -10.21
CA THR A 194 2.94 12.11 -10.70
C THR A 194 3.00 10.62 -11.11
N TYR A 195 4.08 10.27 -11.80
CA TYR A 195 4.49 8.89 -12.05
C TYR A 195 5.79 8.59 -11.30
N LEU A 196 5.95 7.36 -10.81
CA LEU A 196 7.14 6.82 -10.21
C LEU A 196 7.59 5.58 -10.97
N GLU A 197 8.85 5.16 -10.77
CA GLU A 197 9.40 3.91 -11.32
C GLU A 197 9.24 3.80 -12.84
N GLY A 198 9.45 4.92 -13.56
CA GLY A 198 9.32 4.94 -15.01
C GLY A 198 7.90 4.69 -15.52
N GLY A 199 6.87 4.99 -14.72
CA GLY A 199 5.47 4.86 -15.09
C GLY A 199 4.78 3.59 -14.55
N LYS A 200 5.47 2.76 -13.78
CA LYS A 200 4.86 1.59 -13.13
C LYS A 200 3.85 2.01 -12.05
N THR A 201 4.20 3.03 -11.28
CA THR A 201 3.31 3.55 -10.24
C THR A 201 2.78 4.91 -10.64
N ARG A 202 1.47 5.10 -10.49
CA ARG A 202 0.79 6.37 -10.76
C ARG A 202 0.12 6.90 -9.51
N VAL A 203 0.32 8.19 -9.25
CA VAL A 203 -0.25 8.88 -8.09
C VAL A 203 -1.33 9.85 -8.54
N PHE A 204 -2.43 9.86 -7.81
CA PHE A 204 -3.59 10.69 -8.04
C PHE A 204 -4.01 11.41 -6.77
N VAL A 205 -4.70 12.54 -6.92
CA VAL A 205 -5.37 13.29 -5.86
C VAL A 205 -6.88 13.26 -6.07
N ARG A 206 -7.67 12.90 -5.06
CA ARG A 206 -9.14 12.86 -5.18
C ARG A 206 -9.71 14.26 -5.34
N LYS A 207 -10.49 14.46 -6.41
CA LYS A 207 -11.25 15.71 -6.69
C LYS A 207 -12.46 15.85 -5.76
N GLN A 208 -12.96 17.09 -5.68
CA GLN A 208 -14.25 17.38 -5.06
C GLN A 208 -15.41 16.72 -5.79
#